data_43f8a72072a72d31eaa65d1431e90dc1
#
_entry.id   43f8a72072a72d31eaa65d1431e90dc1
#
_cell.length_a   1.000
_cell.length_b   1.000
_cell.length_c   1.000
_cell.angle_alpha   90.00
_cell.angle_beta   90.00
_cell.angle_gamma   90.00
#
_symmetry.space_group_name_H-M   'P 1'
#
loop_
_entity.id
_entity.type
_entity.pdbx_description
1 polymer ?
#
loop_
_entity_poly.entity_id
_entity_poly.type
_entity_poly.pdbx_seq_one_letter_code
_entity_poly.pdbx_strand_id
1 'polypeptide(L)'
;MWQSGNPEGARQVLGRSFEALPGNEMLYTRAVDFEVDAGNYEQARSFLQVARESAATDRIYMKSAVLERQLENYETAIDICNQGLQNWPGSWKLHAIKGQVYEQLSKLPEAHEAFNIGTRAAPKAPVLYILLSRLQARQGAVVKARSTLDRGRQQNPKSEEILLEQVRLERRQNNINAAQQLMAGALQQCPNSGLLWAEKIMHLEGRTQRKPRALEAIKKVEKDPLLFVVVARIFWSERRLDKAATWFVKAVTLDSDYGDAWVWYYKFLEQHGTDEKKEDTLSKAAMAEPKHGEIWQSVAKDPKNARKSVEEILKIAAAKAE
;
A
#
# COMPACT_ATOMS: atom_id res chain seq x y z
N MET A 1 20.74 6.13 17.48
CA MET A 1 20.42 6.27 18.93
C MET A 1 19.09 5.61 19.27
N TRP A 2 18.02 5.91 18.57
CA TRP A 2 16.72 5.27 18.79
C TRP A 2 16.75 3.75 18.51
N GLN A 3 17.17 3.33 17.33
CA GLN A 3 17.36 1.91 16.98
C GLN A 3 18.44 1.18 17.81
N SER A 4 19.30 1.93 18.51
CA SER A 4 20.33 1.38 19.40
C SER A 4 19.88 1.26 20.88
N GLY A 5 18.58 1.43 21.19
CA GLY A 5 18.01 1.20 22.52
C GLY A 5 18.23 2.31 23.55
N ASN A 6 18.55 3.54 23.11
CA ASN A 6 18.66 4.70 24.01
C ASN A 6 17.57 5.76 23.73
N PRO A 7 16.34 5.60 24.21
CA PRO A 7 15.23 6.54 23.99
C PRO A 7 15.45 7.90 24.63
N GLU A 8 16.03 7.95 25.84
CA GLU A 8 16.32 9.19 26.54
C GLU A 8 17.35 10.06 25.77
N GLY A 9 18.42 9.46 25.29
CA GLY A 9 19.39 10.15 24.43
C GLY A 9 18.76 10.66 23.14
N ALA A 10 17.83 9.93 22.54
CA ALA A 10 17.09 10.36 21.35
C ALA A 10 16.21 11.59 21.65
N ARG A 11 15.50 11.64 22.79
CA ARG A 11 14.70 12.80 23.21
C ARG A 11 15.56 14.05 23.45
N GLN A 12 16.72 13.89 24.10
CA GLN A 12 17.64 15.03 24.31
C GLN A 12 18.14 15.60 22.98
N VAL A 13 18.49 14.75 22.01
CA VAL A 13 18.91 15.19 20.68
C VAL A 13 17.77 15.91 19.95
N LEU A 14 16.56 15.37 19.99
CA LEU A 14 15.38 16.01 19.40
C LEU A 14 15.09 17.38 20.06
N GLY A 15 15.15 17.48 21.38
CA GLY A 15 14.98 18.75 22.11
C GLY A 15 15.94 19.83 21.61
N ARG A 16 17.23 19.53 21.57
CA ARG A 16 18.27 20.47 21.03
C ARG A 16 18.05 20.81 19.55
N SER A 17 17.54 19.85 18.76
CA SER A 17 17.27 20.07 17.36
C SER A 17 16.08 21.02 17.15
N PHE A 18 15.05 20.97 18.00
CA PHE A 18 13.93 21.90 17.96
C PHE A 18 14.35 23.33 18.35
N GLU A 19 15.28 23.48 19.32
CA GLU A 19 15.84 24.78 19.67
C GLU A 19 16.65 25.40 18.50
N ALA A 20 17.41 24.55 17.80
CA ALA A 20 18.26 25.00 16.69
C ALA A 20 17.47 25.29 15.38
N LEU A 21 16.42 24.55 15.13
CA LEU A 21 15.63 24.60 13.87
C LEU A 21 14.12 24.58 14.19
N PRO A 22 13.57 25.61 14.83
CA PRO A 22 12.14 25.70 15.08
C PRO A 22 11.38 25.76 13.75
N GLY A 23 10.32 24.99 13.59
CA GLY A 23 9.50 24.96 12.38
C GLY A 23 10.03 24.03 11.28
N ASN A 24 11.01 23.17 11.54
CA ASN A 24 11.45 22.17 10.57
C ASN A 24 10.50 20.97 10.55
N GLU A 25 9.73 20.82 9.47
CA GLU A 25 8.76 19.72 9.26
C GLU A 25 9.39 18.33 9.46
N MET A 26 10.62 18.13 8.97
CA MET A 26 11.27 16.83 9.04
C MET A 26 11.58 16.43 10.49
N LEU A 27 11.99 17.38 11.33
CA LEU A 27 12.25 17.13 12.76
C LEU A 27 10.96 16.71 13.49
N TYR A 28 9.86 17.45 13.29
CA TYR A 28 8.57 17.07 13.86
C TYR A 28 8.12 15.71 13.37
N THR A 29 8.27 15.45 12.08
CA THR A 29 7.89 14.14 11.49
C THR A 29 8.65 12.99 12.14
N ARG A 30 9.97 13.17 12.37
CA ARG A 30 10.82 12.15 13.00
C ARG A 30 10.53 11.98 14.49
N ALA A 31 10.27 13.08 15.19
CA ALA A 31 9.88 13.03 16.60
C ALA A 31 8.56 12.28 16.79
N VAL A 32 7.59 12.53 15.91
CA VAL A 32 6.32 11.81 15.92
C VAL A 32 6.51 10.32 15.66
N ASP A 33 7.31 9.94 14.64
CA ASP A 33 7.60 8.52 14.37
C ASP A 33 8.21 7.85 15.60
N PHE A 34 9.18 8.51 16.22
CA PHE A 34 9.83 8.00 17.43
C PHE A 34 8.85 7.79 18.59
N GLU A 35 8.01 8.79 18.90
CA GLU A 35 7.07 8.65 20.03
C GLU A 35 5.94 7.67 19.72
N VAL A 36 5.51 7.54 18.47
CA VAL A 36 4.55 6.50 18.04
C VAL A 36 5.13 5.11 18.24
N ASP A 37 6.39 4.88 17.84
CA ASP A 37 7.06 3.59 18.01
C ASP A 37 7.32 3.29 19.49
N ALA A 38 7.54 4.32 20.31
CA ALA A 38 7.65 4.19 21.75
C ALA A 38 6.29 4.01 22.47
N GLY A 39 5.17 4.11 21.75
CA GLY A 39 3.82 4.02 22.30
C GLY A 39 3.32 5.31 23.01
N ASN A 40 4.06 6.41 22.91
CA ASN A 40 3.75 7.69 23.55
C ASN A 40 2.86 8.57 22.68
N TYR A 41 1.65 8.15 22.42
CA TYR A 41 0.73 8.80 21.47
C TYR A 41 0.36 10.24 21.86
N GLU A 42 0.24 10.53 23.15
CA GLU A 42 -0.05 11.90 23.63
C GLU A 42 1.11 12.86 23.30
N GLN A 43 2.35 12.41 23.45
CA GLN A 43 3.52 13.20 23.07
C GLN A 43 3.59 13.39 21.56
N ALA A 44 3.28 12.34 20.79
CA ALA A 44 3.19 12.43 19.33
C ALA A 44 2.13 13.45 18.88
N ARG A 45 0.95 13.48 19.53
CA ARG A 45 -0.11 14.48 19.31
C ARG A 45 0.37 15.89 19.58
N SER A 46 1.05 16.09 20.72
CA SER A 46 1.60 17.39 21.10
C SER A 46 2.58 17.90 20.03
N PHE A 47 3.51 17.06 19.57
CA PHE A 47 4.42 17.45 18.48
C PHE A 47 3.70 17.79 17.18
N LEU A 48 2.65 17.04 16.81
CA LEU A 48 1.86 17.34 15.62
C LEU A 48 1.03 18.62 15.77
N GLN A 49 0.55 18.93 16.97
CA GLN A 49 -0.14 20.20 17.23
C GLN A 49 0.82 21.38 17.05
N VAL A 50 1.96 21.34 17.70
CA VAL A 50 2.99 22.39 17.53
C VAL A 50 3.44 22.50 16.08
N ALA A 51 3.60 21.38 15.38
CA ALA A 51 3.95 21.38 13.98
C ALA A 51 2.89 22.03 13.07
N ARG A 52 1.59 21.85 13.36
CA ARG A 52 0.52 22.54 12.62
C ARG A 52 0.53 24.07 12.83
N GLU A 53 1.02 24.51 13.95
CA GLU A 53 1.13 25.94 14.27
C GLU A 53 2.40 26.59 13.69
N SER A 54 3.55 25.88 13.73
CA SER A 54 4.87 26.43 13.41
C SER A 54 5.40 26.04 12.02
N ALA A 55 4.99 24.89 11.49
CA ALA A 55 5.49 24.30 10.24
C ALA A 55 4.34 23.69 9.41
N ALA A 56 3.23 24.42 9.30
CA ALA A 56 2.01 23.93 8.65
C ALA A 56 2.26 23.51 7.19
N THR A 57 2.09 22.23 6.91
CA THR A 57 2.15 21.64 5.56
C THR A 57 1.05 20.60 5.42
N ASP A 58 0.66 20.25 4.19
CA ASP A 58 -0.32 19.18 3.96
C ASP A 58 0.16 17.83 4.51
N ARG A 59 1.48 17.61 4.54
CA ARG A 59 2.10 16.40 5.10
C ARG A 59 1.95 16.31 6.62
N ILE A 60 2.06 17.42 7.34
CA ILE A 60 1.83 17.46 8.79
C ILE A 60 0.37 17.17 9.10
N TYR A 61 -0.57 17.79 8.37
CA TYR A 61 -2.00 17.49 8.53
C TYR A 61 -2.33 16.04 8.17
N MET A 62 -1.76 15.52 7.09
CA MET A 62 -1.89 14.11 6.72
C MET A 62 -1.42 13.18 7.86
N LYS A 63 -0.24 13.46 8.43
CA LYS A 63 0.32 12.63 9.50
C LYS A 63 -0.52 12.71 10.78
N SER A 64 -1.03 13.90 11.10
CA SER A 64 -1.97 14.10 12.21
C SER A 64 -3.26 13.28 12.02
N ALA A 65 -3.86 13.35 10.84
CA ALA A 65 -5.09 12.62 10.54
C ALA A 65 -4.88 11.08 10.54
N VAL A 66 -3.71 10.62 10.07
CA VAL A 66 -3.34 9.20 10.12
C VAL A 66 -3.19 8.72 11.55
N LEU A 67 -2.53 9.51 12.42
CA LEU A 67 -2.37 9.16 13.85
C LEU A 67 -3.74 9.05 14.54
N GLU A 68 -4.62 10.05 14.38
CA GLU A 68 -5.96 10.00 14.98
C GLU A 68 -6.80 8.83 14.45
N ARG A 69 -6.68 8.52 13.16
CA ARG A 69 -7.31 7.34 12.56
C ARG A 69 -6.79 6.03 13.16
N GLN A 70 -5.48 5.93 13.44
CA GLN A 70 -4.88 4.75 14.09
C GLN A 70 -5.33 4.59 15.54
N LEU A 71 -5.64 5.70 16.21
CA LEU A 71 -6.18 5.73 17.56
C LEU A 71 -7.72 5.63 17.60
N GLU A 72 -8.35 5.38 16.43
CA GLU A 72 -9.80 5.27 16.25
C GLU A 72 -10.58 6.56 16.58
N ASN A 73 -9.90 7.71 16.66
CA ASN A 73 -10.50 9.04 16.85
C ASN A 73 -10.96 9.60 15.48
N TYR A 74 -11.93 8.95 14.89
CA TYR A 74 -12.34 9.22 13.51
C TYR A 74 -12.87 10.63 13.26
N GLU A 75 -13.63 11.20 14.21
CA GLU A 75 -14.15 12.57 14.09
C GLU A 75 -13.02 13.59 14.09
N THR A 76 -12.08 13.48 15.02
CA THR A 76 -10.89 14.33 15.06
C THR A 76 -10.05 14.19 13.78
N ALA A 77 -9.90 12.97 13.24
CA ALA A 77 -9.20 12.75 11.98
C ALA A 77 -9.88 13.48 10.80
N ILE A 78 -11.23 13.48 10.74
CA ILE A 78 -12.01 14.21 9.72
C ILE A 78 -11.82 15.71 9.87
N ASP A 79 -11.85 16.23 11.10
CA ASP A 79 -11.69 17.66 11.37
C ASP A 79 -10.29 18.15 10.97
N ILE A 80 -9.26 17.38 11.28
CA ILE A 80 -7.88 17.65 10.84
C ILE A 80 -7.78 17.64 9.31
N CYS A 81 -8.42 16.67 8.64
CA CYS A 81 -8.48 16.67 7.18
C CYS A 81 -9.18 17.92 6.64
N ASN A 82 -10.30 18.35 7.24
CA ASN A 82 -11.04 19.53 6.82
C ASN A 82 -10.18 20.80 6.97
N GLN A 83 -9.50 20.98 8.12
CA GLN A 83 -8.58 22.09 8.34
C GLN A 83 -7.43 22.10 7.31
N GLY A 84 -6.82 20.94 7.07
CA GLY A 84 -5.76 20.82 6.06
C GLY A 84 -6.25 21.15 4.65
N LEU A 85 -7.45 20.71 4.28
CA LEU A 85 -8.04 20.97 2.96
C LEU A 85 -8.48 22.42 2.73
N GLN A 86 -8.68 23.22 3.79
CA GLN A 86 -8.88 24.68 3.66
C GLN A 86 -7.63 25.36 3.08
N ASN A 87 -6.44 24.94 3.52
CA ASN A 87 -5.17 25.50 3.08
C ASN A 87 -4.60 24.79 1.82
N TRP A 88 -4.82 23.49 1.70
CA TRP A 88 -4.33 22.64 0.60
C TRP A 88 -5.47 21.84 -0.06
N PRO A 89 -6.39 22.52 -0.78
CA PRO A 89 -7.57 21.86 -1.39
C PRO A 89 -7.19 20.80 -2.42
N GLY A 90 -5.99 20.88 -3.02
CA GLY A 90 -5.45 19.90 -3.96
C GLY A 90 -4.70 18.71 -3.32
N SER A 91 -4.63 18.63 -2.00
CA SER A 91 -3.96 17.50 -1.32
C SER A 91 -4.77 16.21 -1.44
N TRP A 92 -4.43 15.40 -2.44
CA TRP A 92 -5.12 14.14 -2.70
C TRP A 92 -5.06 13.16 -1.53
N LYS A 93 -3.98 13.21 -0.75
CA LYS A 93 -3.80 12.34 0.43
C LYS A 93 -4.82 12.64 1.52
N LEU A 94 -5.09 13.92 1.78
CA LEU A 94 -6.10 14.32 2.77
C LEU A 94 -7.50 13.91 2.33
N HIS A 95 -7.84 14.08 1.03
CA HIS A 95 -9.10 13.56 0.49
C HIS A 95 -9.21 12.04 0.61
N ALA A 96 -8.13 11.31 0.32
CA ALA A 96 -8.09 9.85 0.44
C ALA A 96 -8.31 9.40 1.89
N ILE A 97 -7.59 10.00 2.85
CA ILE A 97 -7.73 9.68 4.28
C ILE A 97 -9.15 9.98 4.76
N LYS A 98 -9.67 11.16 4.45
CA LYS A 98 -11.04 11.57 4.82
C LYS A 98 -12.09 10.57 4.31
N GLY A 99 -12.00 10.19 3.03
CA GLY A 99 -12.91 9.21 2.44
C GLY A 99 -12.78 7.83 3.09
N GLN A 100 -11.55 7.37 3.36
CA GLN A 100 -11.31 6.09 4.03
C GLN A 100 -11.81 6.09 5.50
N VAL A 101 -11.72 7.22 6.21
CA VAL A 101 -12.28 7.35 7.56
C VAL A 101 -13.81 7.27 7.52
N TYR A 102 -14.45 7.91 6.55
CA TYR A 102 -15.90 7.76 6.36
C TYR A 102 -16.31 6.32 6.02
N GLU A 103 -15.50 5.59 5.22
CA GLU A 103 -15.75 4.17 4.96
C GLU A 103 -15.67 3.33 6.25
N GLN A 104 -14.71 3.60 7.13
CA GLN A 104 -14.59 2.92 8.43
C GLN A 104 -15.78 3.19 9.33
N LEU A 105 -16.34 4.41 9.28
CA LEU A 105 -17.57 4.78 9.97
C LEU A 105 -18.85 4.26 9.29
N SER A 106 -18.72 3.53 8.17
CA SER A 106 -19.85 3.11 7.33
C SER A 106 -20.70 4.26 6.77
N LYS A 107 -20.14 5.49 6.75
CA LYS A 107 -20.76 6.69 6.16
C LYS A 107 -20.42 6.73 4.66
N LEU A 108 -21.04 5.83 3.89
CA LEU A 108 -20.70 5.61 2.48
C LEU A 108 -21.03 6.81 1.55
N PRO A 109 -22.13 7.56 1.75
CA PRO A 109 -22.39 8.78 0.97
C PRO A 109 -21.31 9.85 1.16
N GLU A 110 -20.86 10.07 2.39
CA GLU A 110 -19.82 11.03 2.74
C GLU A 110 -18.44 10.59 2.22
N ALA A 111 -18.17 9.29 2.25
CA ALA A 111 -16.95 8.72 1.64
C ALA A 111 -16.94 8.95 0.13
N HIS A 112 -18.08 8.69 -0.54
CA HIS A 112 -18.23 8.92 -1.97
C HIS A 112 -17.99 10.40 -2.32
N GLU A 113 -18.58 11.32 -1.56
CA GLU A 113 -18.41 12.75 -1.80
C GLU A 113 -16.97 13.20 -1.56
N ALA A 114 -16.32 12.75 -0.48
CA ALA A 114 -14.92 13.06 -0.19
C ALA A 114 -13.98 12.62 -1.33
N PHE A 115 -14.14 11.40 -1.85
CA PHE A 115 -13.36 10.93 -2.99
C PHE A 115 -13.69 11.68 -4.28
N ASN A 116 -14.97 12.00 -4.52
CA ASN A 116 -15.41 12.69 -5.72
C ASN A 116 -14.89 14.14 -5.76
N ILE A 117 -14.95 14.87 -4.64
CA ILE A 117 -14.33 16.19 -4.51
C ILE A 117 -12.82 16.08 -4.75
N GLY A 118 -12.15 15.07 -4.15
CA GLY A 118 -10.74 14.82 -4.32
C GLY A 118 -10.34 14.58 -5.79
N THR A 119 -11.14 13.83 -6.57
CA THR A 119 -10.85 13.61 -8.01
C THR A 119 -10.94 14.88 -8.84
N ARG A 120 -11.75 15.87 -8.40
CA ARG A 120 -11.83 17.18 -9.07
C ARG A 120 -10.71 18.11 -8.65
N ALA A 121 -10.35 18.11 -7.35
CA ALA A 121 -9.29 18.95 -6.80
C ALA A 121 -7.87 18.48 -7.20
N ALA A 122 -7.70 17.17 -7.34
CA ALA A 122 -6.42 16.54 -7.70
C ALA A 122 -6.59 15.52 -8.86
N PRO A 123 -6.88 15.97 -10.10
CA PRO A 123 -7.19 15.08 -11.22
C PRO A 123 -6.01 14.19 -11.65
N LYS A 124 -4.78 14.55 -11.28
CA LYS A 124 -3.55 13.77 -11.54
C LYS A 124 -3.24 12.73 -10.47
N ALA A 125 -4.15 12.47 -9.53
CA ALA A 125 -4.00 11.47 -8.48
C ALA A 125 -4.78 10.17 -8.81
N PRO A 126 -4.17 9.13 -9.38
CA PRO A 126 -4.81 7.87 -9.77
C PRO A 126 -5.54 7.21 -8.61
N VAL A 127 -4.96 7.26 -7.41
CA VAL A 127 -5.46 6.61 -6.20
C VAL A 127 -6.90 7.00 -5.87
N LEU A 128 -7.28 8.28 -6.05
CA LEU A 128 -8.63 8.74 -5.75
C LEU A 128 -9.68 8.11 -6.67
N TYR A 129 -9.37 7.96 -7.96
CA TYR A 129 -10.27 7.29 -8.92
C TYR A 129 -10.43 5.81 -8.58
N ILE A 130 -9.35 5.15 -8.16
CA ILE A 130 -9.34 3.75 -7.75
C ILE A 130 -10.19 3.57 -6.49
N LEU A 131 -9.99 4.40 -5.45
CA LEU A 131 -10.78 4.33 -4.22
C LEU A 131 -12.26 4.57 -4.49
N LEU A 132 -12.59 5.61 -5.27
CA LEU A 132 -13.98 5.92 -5.65
C LEU A 132 -14.62 4.78 -6.44
N SER A 133 -13.92 4.21 -7.42
CA SER A 133 -14.45 3.11 -8.23
C SER A 133 -14.67 1.85 -7.40
N ARG A 134 -13.75 1.53 -6.48
CA ARG A 134 -13.89 0.39 -5.56
C ARG A 134 -15.08 0.57 -4.63
N LEU A 135 -15.31 1.77 -4.11
CA LEU A 135 -16.48 2.09 -3.31
C LEU A 135 -17.78 1.89 -4.12
N GLN A 136 -17.85 2.45 -5.33
CA GLN A 136 -18.99 2.32 -6.23
C GLN A 136 -19.28 0.87 -6.62
N ALA A 137 -18.23 0.08 -6.91
CA ALA A 137 -18.35 -1.33 -7.24
C ALA A 137 -18.90 -2.16 -6.08
N ARG A 138 -18.46 -1.89 -4.84
CA ARG A 138 -18.99 -2.54 -3.62
C ARG A 138 -20.46 -2.21 -3.36
N GLN A 139 -20.90 -1.02 -3.77
CA GLN A 139 -22.30 -0.60 -3.72
C GLN A 139 -23.14 -1.15 -4.89
N GLY A 140 -22.59 -1.99 -5.76
CA GLY A 140 -23.26 -2.52 -6.95
C GLY A 140 -23.34 -1.55 -8.13
N ALA A 141 -22.84 -0.33 -8.00
CA ALA A 141 -22.88 0.71 -9.03
C ALA A 141 -21.75 0.54 -10.07
N VAL A 142 -21.65 -0.64 -10.69
CA VAL A 142 -20.54 -1.03 -11.59
C VAL A 142 -20.40 -0.08 -12.79
N VAL A 143 -21.50 0.40 -13.36
CA VAL A 143 -21.46 1.35 -14.48
C VAL A 143 -20.78 2.67 -14.07
N LYS A 144 -21.09 3.17 -12.87
CA LYS A 144 -20.44 4.37 -12.32
C LYS A 144 -18.95 4.11 -12.05
N ALA A 145 -18.60 2.92 -11.54
CA ALA A 145 -17.21 2.54 -11.31
C ALA A 145 -16.39 2.53 -12.62
N ARG A 146 -16.94 1.98 -13.71
CA ARG A 146 -16.31 2.04 -15.04
C ARG A 146 -16.07 3.48 -15.49
N SER A 147 -17.13 4.30 -15.48
CA SER A 147 -17.04 5.71 -15.87
C SER A 147 -16.02 6.49 -15.04
N THR A 148 -15.92 6.19 -13.74
CA THR A 148 -14.91 6.80 -12.86
C THR A 148 -13.50 6.42 -13.28
N LEU A 149 -13.23 5.14 -13.58
CA LEU A 149 -11.92 4.69 -14.04
C LEU A 149 -11.58 5.24 -15.44
N ASP A 150 -12.56 5.34 -16.34
CA ASP A 150 -12.36 5.93 -17.68
C ASP A 150 -11.97 7.41 -17.57
N ARG A 151 -12.63 8.17 -16.69
CA ARG A 151 -12.25 9.55 -16.39
C ARG A 151 -10.84 9.61 -15.78
N GLY A 152 -10.52 8.71 -14.86
CA GLY A 152 -9.19 8.59 -14.28
C GLY A 152 -8.11 8.32 -15.34
N ARG A 153 -8.37 7.42 -16.27
CA ARG A 153 -7.49 7.09 -17.40
C ARG A 153 -7.27 8.28 -18.34
N GLN A 154 -8.33 9.05 -18.64
CA GLN A 154 -8.19 10.27 -19.46
C GLN A 154 -7.26 11.28 -18.81
N GLN A 155 -7.31 11.43 -17.48
CA GLN A 155 -6.43 12.34 -16.74
C GLN A 155 -5.01 11.76 -16.53
N ASN A 156 -4.88 10.43 -16.46
CA ASN A 156 -3.65 9.70 -16.15
C ASN A 156 -3.45 8.53 -17.15
N PRO A 157 -3.19 8.79 -18.43
CA PRO A 157 -3.25 7.77 -19.48
C PRO A 157 -2.23 6.64 -19.34
N LYS A 158 -1.10 6.89 -18.65
CA LYS A 158 -0.04 5.90 -18.40
C LYS A 158 -0.02 5.36 -16.97
N SER A 159 -1.08 5.56 -16.20
CA SER A 159 -1.15 4.99 -14.85
C SER A 159 -1.46 3.50 -14.91
N GLU A 160 -0.46 2.71 -14.56
CA GLU A 160 -0.57 1.24 -14.49
C GLU A 160 -1.64 0.80 -13.51
N GLU A 161 -1.79 1.52 -12.39
CA GLU A 161 -2.75 1.22 -11.35
C GLU A 161 -4.20 1.38 -11.83
N ILE A 162 -4.49 2.43 -12.62
CA ILE A 162 -5.84 2.62 -13.19
C ILE A 162 -6.12 1.54 -14.24
N LEU A 163 -5.16 1.27 -15.12
CA LEU A 163 -5.29 0.23 -16.14
C LEU A 163 -5.52 -1.13 -15.50
N LEU A 164 -4.78 -1.44 -14.44
CA LEU A 164 -4.96 -2.66 -13.66
C LEU A 164 -6.34 -2.72 -13.02
N GLU A 165 -6.80 -1.64 -12.39
CA GLU A 165 -8.11 -1.62 -11.72
C GLU A 165 -9.27 -1.76 -12.71
N GLN A 166 -9.15 -1.22 -13.94
CA GLN A 166 -10.12 -1.48 -15.02
C GLN A 166 -10.21 -2.98 -15.34
N VAL A 167 -9.07 -3.64 -15.52
CA VAL A 167 -9.01 -5.09 -15.76
C VAL A 167 -9.61 -5.87 -14.59
N ARG A 168 -9.25 -5.53 -13.38
CA ARG A 168 -9.74 -6.20 -12.16
C ARG A 168 -11.24 -5.99 -11.97
N LEU A 169 -11.77 -4.83 -12.32
CA LEU A 169 -13.21 -4.57 -12.26
C LEU A 169 -13.96 -5.52 -13.19
N GLU A 170 -13.56 -5.65 -14.45
CA GLU A 170 -14.22 -6.54 -15.41
C GLU A 170 -14.07 -8.02 -14.99
N ARG A 171 -12.91 -8.42 -14.49
CA ARG A 171 -12.69 -9.77 -13.98
C ARG A 171 -13.63 -10.10 -12.81
N ARG A 172 -13.79 -9.17 -11.85
CA ARG A 172 -14.73 -9.35 -10.71
C ARG A 172 -16.18 -9.45 -11.17
N GLN A 173 -16.53 -8.83 -12.31
CA GLN A 173 -17.85 -8.94 -12.93
C GLN A 173 -17.99 -10.18 -13.84
N ASN A 174 -16.98 -11.07 -13.83
CA ASN A 174 -16.90 -12.25 -14.70
C ASN A 174 -16.89 -11.95 -16.21
N ASN A 175 -16.55 -10.72 -16.60
CA ASN A 175 -16.42 -10.30 -17.99
C ASN A 175 -15.00 -10.58 -18.51
N ILE A 176 -14.62 -11.85 -18.59
CA ILE A 176 -13.24 -12.25 -18.89
C ILE A 176 -12.75 -11.74 -20.24
N ASN A 177 -13.60 -11.75 -21.29
CA ASN A 177 -13.24 -11.23 -22.61
C ASN A 177 -12.90 -9.74 -22.58
N ALA A 178 -13.69 -8.93 -21.87
CA ALA A 178 -13.44 -7.50 -21.69
C ALA A 178 -12.14 -7.28 -20.88
N ALA A 179 -11.91 -8.05 -19.83
CA ALA A 179 -10.69 -7.98 -19.05
C ALA A 179 -9.44 -8.31 -19.88
N GLN A 180 -9.51 -9.32 -20.78
CA GLN A 180 -8.41 -9.66 -21.68
C GLN A 180 -8.13 -8.55 -22.70
N GLN A 181 -9.18 -7.94 -23.29
CA GLN A 181 -9.03 -6.82 -24.22
C GLN A 181 -8.40 -5.59 -23.54
N LEU A 182 -8.88 -5.24 -22.34
CA LEU A 182 -8.31 -4.15 -21.54
C LEU A 182 -6.84 -4.43 -21.18
N MET A 183 -6.51 -5.67 -20.77
CA MET A 183 -5.14 -6.07 -20.46
C MET A 183 -4.22 -5.99 -21.69
N ALA A 184 -4.70 -6.39 -22.87
CA ALA A 184 -3.92 -6.26 -24.10
C ALA A 184 -3.60 -4.79 -24.39
N GLY A 185 -4.59 -3.90 -24.30
CA GLY A 185 -4.39 -2.45 -24.44
C GLY A 185 -3.49 -1.84 -23.37
N ALA A 186 -3.60 -2.31 -22.11
CA ALA A 186 -2.77 -1.86 -21.02
C ALA A 186 -1.29 -2.22 -21.24
N LEU A 187 -0.99 -3.44 -21.65
CA LEU A 187 0.38 -3.88 -21.96
C LEU A 187 0.97 -3.27 -23.22
N GLN A 188 0.13 -2.76 -24.16
CA GLN A 188 0.62 -1.92 -25.26
C GLN A 188 1.09 -0.54 -24.78
N GLN A 189 0.40 0.04 -23.78
CA GLN A 189 0.75 1.33 -23.21
C GLN A 189 1.91 1.25 -22.22
N CYS A 190 1.94 0.19 -21.41
CA CYS A 190 2.91 -0.05 -20.35
C CYS A 190 3.55 -1.45 -20.50
N PRO A 191 4.39 -1.68 -21.52
CA PRO A 191 4.92 -3.03 -21.84
C PRO A 191 5.86 -3.57 -20.78
N ASN A 192 6.48 -2.70 -19.98
CA ASN A 192 7.46 -3.04 -18.95
C ASN A 192 6.84 -3.06 -17.53
N SER A 193 5.50 -3.08 -17.42
CA SER A 193 4.84 -3.14 -16.12
C SER A 193 4.79 -4.56 -15.57
N GLY A 194 5.59 -4.85 -14.54
CA GLY A 194 5.52 -6.14 -13.82
C GLY A 194 4.15 -6.39 -13.20
N LEU A 195 3.50 -5.32 -12.74
CA LEU A 195 2.16 -5.37 -12.14
C LEU A 195 1.09 -5.89 -13.12
N LEU A 196 1.08 -5.38 -14.36
CA LEU A 196 0.16 -5.83 -15.41
C LEU A 196 0.50 -7.24 -15.89
N TRP A 197 1.78 -7.57 -16.05
CA TRP A 197 2.20 -8.92 -16.40
C TRP A 197 1.80 -9.93 -15.32
N ALA A 198 1.99 -9.61 -14.04
CA ALA A 198 1.61 -10.48 -12.93
C ALA A 198 0.10 -10.78 -12.95
N GLU A 199 -0.75 -9.75 -13.07
CA GLU A 199 -2.22 -9.91 -13.15
C GLU A 199 -2.62 -10.75 -14.36
N LYS A 200 -2.04 -10.50 -15.55
CA LYS A 200 -2.31 -11.28 -16.75
C LYS A 200 -1.98 -12.75 -16.53
N ILE A 201 -0.77 -13.06 -16.07
CA ILE A 201 -0.27 -14.42 -15.93
C ILE A 201 -1.09 -15.21 -14.89
N MET A 202 -1.37 -14.59 -13.75
CA MET A 202 -2.02 -15.29 -12.64
C MET A 202 -3.52 -15.45 -12.83
N HIS A 203 -4.18 -14.50 -13.49
CA HIS A 203 -5.64 -14.42 -13.47
C HIS A 203 -6.32 -14.49 -14.85
N LEU A 204 -5.62 -14.18 -15.95
CA LEU A 204 -6.20 -14.17 -17.27
C LEU A 204 -5.64 -15.26 -18.19
N GLU A 205 -4.48 -15.84 -17.87
CA GLU A 205 -3.89 -16.92 -18.65
C GLU A 205 -4.29 -18.30 -18.13
N GLY A 206 -4.56 -19.23 -19.04
CA GLY A 206 -4.78 -20.63 -18.70
C GLY A 206 -3.53 -21.27 -18.07
N ARG A 207 -3.74 -22.29 -17.24
CA ARG A 207 -2.68 -22.91 -16.42
C ARG A 207 -1.44 -23.33 -17.23
N THR A 208 -1.64 -23.85 -18.44
CA THR A 208 -0.56 -24.30 -19.33
C THR A 208 0.25 -23.12 -19.91
N GLN A 209 -0.37 -21.95 -20.06
CA GLN A 209 0.24 -20.76 -20.65
C GLN A 209 0.97 -19.88 -19.61
N ARG A 210 0.70 -20.05 -18.33
CA ARG A 210 1.28 -19.19 -17.26
C ARG A 210 2.80 -19.19 -17.29
N LYS A 211 3.42 -20.37 -17.39
CA LYS A 211 4.86 -20.50 -17.38
C LYS A 211 5.58 -19.90 -18.58
N PRO A 212 5.20 -20.19 -19.85
CA PRO A 212 5.76 -19.50 -21.02
C PRO A 212 5.61 -17.98 -20.92
N ARG A 213 4.45 -17.50 -20.49
CA ARG A 213 4.20 -16.05 -20.33
C ARG A 213 5.03 -15.43 -19.21
N ALA A 214 5.25 -16.13 -18.09
CA ALA A 214 6.11 -15.64 -17.02
C ALA A 214 7.57 -15.51 -17.47
N LEU A 215 8.08 -16.49 -18.26
CA LEU A 215 9.42 -16.40 -18.85
C LEU A 215 9.55 -15.27 -19.88
N GLU A 216 8.49 -15.00 -20.65
CA GLU A 216 8.43 -13.84 -21.55
C GLU A 216 8.46 -12.53 -20.76
N ALA A 217 7.66 -12.43 -19.69
CA ALA A 217 7.57 -11.25 -18.84
C ALA A 217 8.92 -10.91 -18.19
N ILE A 218 9.63 -11.89 -17.63
CA ILE A 218 10.95 -11.68 -17.02
C ILE A 218 12.00 -11.16 -18.02
N LYS A 219 11.90 -11.56 -19.28
CA LYS A 219 12.79 -11.05 -20.34
C LYS A 219 12.50 -9.60 -20.70
N LYS A 220 11.23 -9.18 -20.60
CA LYS A 220 10.79 -7.81 -20.91
C LYS A 220 10.96 -6.85 -19.75
N VAL A 221 10.67 -7.33 -18.54
CA VAL A 221 10.73 -6.54 -17.31
C VAL A 221 11.90 -7.06 -16.47
N GLU A 222 13.00 -6.35 -16.56
CA GLU A 222 14.19 -6.72 -15.81
C GLU A 222 14.02 -6.38 -14.32
N LYS A 223 14.49 -7.30 -13.45
CA LYS A 223 14.63 -7.09 -12.00
C LYS A 223 13.33 -6.65 -11.28
N ASP A 224 12.21 -7.29 -11.60
CA ASP A 224 10.96 -7.07 -10.90
C ASP A 224 10.70 -8.19 -9.88
N PRO A 225 10.68 -7.89 -8.56
CA PRO A 225 10.48 -8.90 -7.52
C PRO A 225 9.10 -9.56 -7.59
N LEU A 226 8.07 -8.83 -8.05
CA LEU A 226 6.72 -9.37 -8.22
C LEU A 226 6.69 -10.49 -9.25
N LEU A 227 7.40 -10.33 -10.39
CA LEU A 227 7.47 -11.39 -11.41
C LEU A 227 8.21 -12.63 -10.89
N PHE A 228 9.21 -12.46 -10.03
CA PHE A 228 9.90 -13.58 -9.40
C PHE A 228 8.95 -14.34 -8.45
N VAL A 229 8.11 -13.62 -7.70
CA VAL A 229 7.04 -14.22 -6.90
C VAL A 229 6.05 -14.98 -7.78
N VAL A 230 5.63 -14.42 -8.92
CA VAL A 230 4.74 -15.10 -9.88
C VAL A 230 5.34 -16.42 -10.36
N VAL A 231 6.63 -16.44 -10.74
CA VAL A 231 7.32 -17.66 -11.17
C VAL A 231 7.42 -18.67 -10.02
N ALA A 232 7.73 -18.22 -8.82
CA ALA A 232 7.78 -19.07 -7.65
C ALA A 232 6.41 -19.75 -7.40
N ARG A 233 5.32 -18.99 -7.46
CA ARG A 233 3.95 -19.49 -7.32
C ARG A 233 3.58 -20.50 -8.41
N ILE A 234 4.02 -20.30 -9.65
CA ILE A 234 3.82 -21.27 -10.74
C ILE A 234 4.55 -22.59 -10.43
N PHE A 235 5.84 -22.55 -10.04
CA PHE A 235 6.57 -23.76 -9.64
C PHE A 235 5.95 -24.43 -8.43
N TRP A 236 5.47 -23.68 -7.45
CA TRP A 236 4.75 -24.21 -6.30
C TRP A 236 3.47 -24.96 -6.74
N SER A 237 2.67 -24.38 -7.61
CA SER A 237 1.47 -25.01 -8.17
C SER A 237 1.77 -26.28 -8.98
N GLU A 238 2.98 -26.37 -9.57
CA GLU A 238 3.51 -27.55 -10.26
C GLU A 238 4.14 -28.59 -9.28
N ARG A 239 4.11 -28.35 -7.97
CA ARG A 239 4.77 -29.15 -6.92
C ARG A 239 6.30 -29.27 -7.07
N ARG A 240 6.92 -28.31 -7.71
CA ARG A 240 8.38 -28.21 -7.84
C ARG A 240 8.94 -27.33 -6.72
N LEU A 241 8.91 -27.84 -5.50
CA LEU A 241 9.13 -27.08 -4.27
C LEU A 241 10.52 -26.45 -4.20
N ASP A 242 11.58 -27.18 -4.60
CA ASP A 242 12.95 -26.65 -4.59
C ASP A 242 13.10 -25.43 -5.51
N LYS A 243 12.47 -25.50 -6.70
CA LYS A 243 12.49 -24.38 -7.65
C LYS A 243 11.67 -23.20 -7.13
N ALA A 244 10.52 -23.48 -6.52
CA ALA A 244 9.70 -22.44 -5.90
C ALA A 244 10.47 -21.72 -4.80
N ALA A 245 11.10 -22.44 -3.88
CA ALA A 245 11.94 -21.90 -2.82
C ALA A 245 13.07 -21.00 -3.39
N THR A 246 13.78 -21.49 -4.41
CA THR A 246 14.85 -20.74 -5.07
C THR A 246 14.36 -19.41 -5.63
N TRP A 247 13.17 -19.37 -6.26
CA TRP A 247 12.62 -18.14 -6.83
C TRP A 247 12.08 -17.19 -5.75
N PHE A 248 11.51 -17.68 -4.67
CA PHE A 248 11.12 -16.85 -3.52
C PHE A 248 12.34 -16.19 -2.88
N VAL A 249 13.43 -16.95 -2.64
CA VAL A 249 14.68 -16.38 -2.12
C VAL A 249 15.21 -15.29 -3.06
N LYS A 250 15.21 -15.54 -4.38
CA LYS A 250 15.62 -14.52 -5.36
C LYS A 250 14.76 -13.26 -5.29
N ALA A 251 13.44 -13.39 -5.09
CA ALA A 251 12.54 -12.25 -5.00
C ALA A 251 12.86 -11.37 -3.79
N VAL A 252 13.00 -11.95 -2.59
CA VAL A 252 13.31 -11.20 -1.36
C VAL A 252 14.74 -10.65 -1.34
N THR A 253 15.67 -11.29 -2.07
CA THR A 253 17.06 -10.80 -2.19
C THR A 253 17.17 -9.67 -3.21
N LEU A 254 16.32 -9.68 -4.26
CA LEU A 254 16.31 -8.64 -5.28
C LEU A 254 15.82 -7.31 -4.71
N ASP A 255 14.77 -7.36 -3.93
CA ASP A 255 14.19 -6.20 -3.26
C ASP A 255 13.62 -6.61 -1.90
N SER A 256 14.37 -6.33 -0.85
CA SER A 256 13.98 -6.64 0.53
C SER A 256 12.88 -5.71 1.06
N ASP A 257 12.66 -4.55 0.44
CA ASP A 257 11.59 -3.60 0.79
C ASP A 257 10.22 -3.99 0.19
N TYR A 258 10.20 -4.97 -0.71
CA TYR A 258 8.97 -5.48 -1.32
C TYR A 258 8.31 -6.55 -0.45
N GLY A 259 7.37 -6.14 0.42
CA GLY A 259 6.71 -6.98 1.43
C GLY A 259 5.93 -8.17 0.88
N ASP A 260 5.31 -8.05 -0.33
CA ASP A 260 4.57 -9.17 -0.90
C ASP A 260 5.48 -10.36 -1.25
N ALA A 261 6.78 -10.14 -1.50
CA ALA A 261 7.73 -11.23 -1.68
C ALA A 261 7.92 -12.02 -0.37
N TRP A 262 8.04 -11.32 0.76
CA TRP A 262 8.12 -11.95 2.07
C TRP A 262 6.83 -12.68 2.44
N VAL A 263 5.66 -12.09 2.14
CA VAL A 263 4.34 -12.68 2.37
C VAL A 263 4.20 -14.03 1.67
N TRP A 264 4.48 -14.09 0.38
CA TRP A 264 4.37 -15.32 -0.39
C TRP A 264 5.44 -16.34 -0.03
N TYR A 265 6.67 -15.89 0.30
CA TYR A 265 7.72 -16.79 0.74
C TYR A 265 7.40 -17.41 2.10
N TYR A 266 6.92 -16.60 3.06
CA TYR A 266 6.52 -17.11 4.37
C TYR A 266 5.34 -18.08 4.27
N LYS A 267 4.31 -17.74 3.47
CA LYS A 267 3.19 -18.65 3.20
C LYS A 267 3.63 -19.99 2.59
N PHE A 268 4.59 -19.96 1.69
CA PHE A 268 5.19 -21.19 1.14
C PHE A 268 5.88 -22.00 2.23
N LEU A 269 6.63 -21.35 3.12
CA LEU A 269 7.32 -22.02 4.22
C LEU A 269 6.37 -22.55 5.30
N GLU A 270 5.23 -21.94 5.53
CA GLU A 270 4.18 -22.47 6.42
C GLU A 270 3.74 -23.86 5.99
N GLN A 271 3.67 -24.13 4.68
CA GLN A 271 3.21 -25.40 4.14
C GLN A 271 4.31 -26.42 3.88
N HIS A 272 5.52 -25.96 3.59
CA HIS A 272 6.60 -26.84 3.07
C HIS A 272 7.97 -26.58 3.73
N GLY A 273 8.07 -25.64 4.63
CA GLY A 273 9.32 -25.26 5.29
C GLY A 273 9.52 -25.97 6.64
N THR A 274 10.75 -25.88 7.15
CA THR A 274 11.07 -26.23 8.54
C THR A 274 10.83 -25.04 9.45
N ASP A 275 10.63 -25.26 10.76
CA ASP A 275 10.41 -24.18 11.71
C ASP A 275 11.62 -23.24 11.78
N GLU A 276 12.83 -23.77 11.68
CA GLU A 276 14.06 -22.96 11.60
C GLU A 276 14.03 -21.96 10.42
N LYS A 277 13.61 -22.42 9.22
CA LYS A 277 13.50 -21.55 8.04
C LYS A 277 12.41 -20.50 8.19
N LYS A 278 11.32 -20.82 8.87
CA LYS A 278 10.24 -19.85 9.16
C LYS A 278 10.73 -18.75 10.08
N GLU A 279 11.43 -19.11 11.17
CA GLU A 279 12.00 -18.16 12.14
C GLU A 279 13.09 -17.28 11.50
N ASP A 280 13.98 -17.86 10.71
CA ASP A 280 15.00 -17.12 9.95
C ASP A 280 14.35 -16.11 8.98
N THR A 281 13.27 -16.53 8.30
CA THR A 281 12.54 -15.64 7.38
C THR A 281 11.84 -14.49 8.11
N LEU A 282 11.22 -14.75 9.27
CA LEU A 282 10.61 -13.72 10.12
C LEU A 282 11.66 -12.70 10.59
N SER A 283 12.79 -13.19 11.10
CA SER A 283 13.89 -12.34 11.55
C SER A 283 14.45 -11.47 10.42
N LYS A 284 14.68 -12.05 9.23
CA LYS A 284 15.16 -11.30 8.05
C LYS A 284 14.15 -10.26 7.57
N ALA A 285 12.87 -10.58 7.56
CA ALA A 285 11.80 -9.62 7.22
C ALA A 285 11.71 -8.49 8.24
N ALA A 286 11.88 -8.78 9.54
CA ALA A 286 11.94 -7.79 10.60
C ALA A 286 13.11 -6.82 10.43
N MET A 287 14.29 -7.34 10.04
CA MET A 287 15.47 -6.50 9.75
C MET A 287 15.30 -5.65 8.48
N ALA A 288 14.57 -6.16 7.48
CA ALA A 288 14.37 -5.48 6.21
C ALA A 288 13.30 -4.36 6.29
N GLU A 289 12.37 -4.42 7.25
CA GLU A 289 11.28 -3.47 7.45
C GLU A 289 10.53 -3.13 6.13
N PRO A 290 9.94 -4.12 5.43
CA PRO A 290 9.36 -3.89 4.10
C PRO A 290 8.22 -2.86 4.14
N LYS A 291 8.15 -2.02 3.09
CA LYS A 291 7.20 -0.91 3.00
C LYS A 291 6.26 -1.00 1.81
N HIS A 292 6.65 -1.78 0.78
CA HIS A 292 5.93 -1.88 -0.48
C HIS A 292 5.24 -3.25 -0.63
N GLY A 293 4.24 -3.31 -1.50
CA GLY A 293 3.45 -4.52 -1.77
C GLY A 293 1.96 -4.30 -1.52
N GLU A 294 1.10 -4.87 -2.32
CA GLU A 294 -0.36 -4.68 -2.22
C GLU A 294 -0.93 -5.40 -1.00
N ILE A 295 -0.57 -6.67 -0.83
CA ILE A 295 -1.01 -7.49 0.31
C ILE A 295 -0.41 -6.94 1.60
N TRP A 296 0.91 -6.70 1.59
CA TRP A 296 1.63 -6.14 2.73
C TRP A 296 1.00 -4.83 3.22
N GLN A 297 0.84 -3.85 2.32
CA GLN A 297 0.28 -2.56 2.68
C GLN A 297 -1.19 -2.64 3.12
N SER A 298 -1.96 -3.59 2.58
CA SER A 298 -3.35 -3.78 2.99
C SER A 298 -3.48 -4.25 4.44
N VAL A 299 -2.42 -4.82 5.01
CA VAL A 299 -2.34 -5.28 6.41
C VAL A 299 -1.59 -4.27 7.26
N ALA A 300 -0.40 -3.83 6.83
CA ALA A 300 0.45 -2.92 7.59
C ALA A 300 -0.17 -1.52 7.81
N LYS A 301 -0.96 -1.04 6.84
CA LYS A 301 -1.65 0.25 6.93
C LYS A 301 -3.05 0.18 7.54
N ASP A 302 -3.51 -1.01 7.93
CA ASP A 302 -4.76 -1.15 8.66
C ASP A 302 -4.58 -0.60 10.09
N PRO A 303 -5.41 0.35 10.55
CA PRO A 303 -5.33 0.90 11.90
C PRO A 303 -5.28 -0.15 13.00
N LYS A 304 -6.01 -1.26 12.84
CA LYS A 304 -6.02 -2.38 13.79
C LYS A 304 -4.67 -3.07 13.96
N ASN A 305 -3.77 -2.89 13.01
CA ASN A 305 -2.45 -3.50 12.99
C ASN A 305 -1.31 -2.50 13.29
N ALA A 306 -1.63 -1.24 13.55
CA ALA A 306 -0.65 -0.15 13.74
C ALA A 306 0.39 -0.43 14.85
N ARG A 307 0.05 -1.31 15.81
CA ARG A 307 0.92 -1.65 16.96
C ARG A 307 1.59 -3.02 16.82
N LYS A 308 1.41 -3.70 15.71
CA LYS A 308 1.96 -5.04 15.51
C LYS A 308 3.37 -4.99 14.98
N SER A 309 4.19 -5.94 15.38
CA SER A 309 5.53 -6.11 14.85
C SER A 309 5.49 -6.52 13.36
N VAL A 310 6.60 -6.32 12.66
CA VAL A 310 6.77 -6.78 11.27
C VAL A 310 6.46 -8.27 11.13
N GLU A 311 6.87 -9.08 12.11
CA GLU A 311 6.62 -10.52 12.14
C GLU A 311 5.14 -10.86 12.26
N GLU A 312 4.41 -10.15 13.13
CA GLU A 312 2.96 -10.32 13.29
C GLU A 312 2.21 -9.89 12.03
N ILE A 313 2.62 -8.76 11.42
CA ILE A 313 2.07 -8.28 10.15
C ILE A 313 2.31 -9.31 9.05
N LEU A 314 3.51 -9.91 8.99
CA LEU A 314 3.84 -10.92 8.00
C LEU A 314 2.96 -12.16 8.12
N LYS A 315 2.72 -12.65 9.34
CA LYS A 315 1.83 -13.78 9.60
C LYS A 315 0.39 -13.49 9.18
N ILE A 316 -0.12 -12.30 9.52
CA ILE A 316 -1.48 -11.89 9.12
C ILE A 316 -1.59 -11.74 7.60
N ALA A 317 -0.57 -11.15 6.97
CA ALA A 317 -0.54 -10.97 5.52
C ALA A 317 -0.46 -12.30 4.77
N ALA A 318 0.34 -13.26 5.27
CA ALA A 318 0.43 -14.61 4.71
C ALA A 318 -0.90 -15.37 4.82
N ALA A 319 -1.61 -15.25 5.95
CA ALA A 319 -2.94 -15.83 6.10
C ALA A 319 -3.98 -15.22 5.13
N LYS A 320 -3.86 -13.93 4.82
CA LYS A 320 -4.76 -13.21 3.90
C LYS A 320 -4.43 -13.44 2.41
N ALA A 321 -3.21 -13.84 2.07
CA ALA A 321 -2.78 -14.09 0.70
C ALA A 321 -3.50 -15.32 0.12
N GLU A 322 -4.14 -15.20 -1.05
CA GLU A 322 -4.88 -16.26 -1.74
C GLU A 322 -4.14 -16.77 -2.99
#